data_8ba0f6b939c04aee007e83eb3a542851
#
_entry.id   8ba0f6b939c04aee007e83eb3a542851
#
_cell.length_a   1.000
_cell.length_b   1.000
_cell.length_c   1.000
_cell.angle_alpha   90.00
_cell.angle_beta   90.00
_cell.angle_gamma   90.00
#
_symmetry.space_group_name_H-M   'P 1'
#
loop_
_entity.id
_entity.type
_entity.pdbx_description
1 polymer ?
#
loop_
_entity_poly.entity_id
_entity_poly.type
_entity_poly.pdbx_seq_one_letter_code
_entity_poly.pdbx_strand_id
1 'polypeptide(L)'
;MKRIQPFRFRYTGSLAKLFMMACMITVNQLYAQTVIEKIVQEETKNSQLQILAHELFDGIGPRLVGTPQMKKANDWAVEKYASWGISARNEQWGEWKGWERGITHIDMLSPRVKSLEGTQLSWSPSTKGKAVKAGIVIIPDLADSIAFANWLPNVKGKFVMISMNQPTGRPDDNWQQFATAASFDKLKKERAEQTEAWRKRLSKTGYSSRMLPIILEKAGAVGILTNGWSNGWGVDKIFNAYTSKVPTVDIALEDYGSLYRLVESGSNPIISIETSSKDLGTVPNFNTIAEIKGTEKPDEYVMLSAHFDSWDAGQGATDNGTGTLTMMEAMRILKLVYPNPKRTILVGHWGSEEQGLNGSRAFVEDHPEVVNKLQALFNQDNGTGRIVNISGQGFKYAGEFLTRWLAAVPNSLKDSIKTTFPGTPGGGGSDHASFIGVGAPGFSLGALNWSYFNYTWHTNRDTYDKIIFDDVKNNAMLTAMLVYMACEDNATFPRDKATLPNGQPAKWPTQVKAMRMGPIAPTN
;
A
#
# COMPACT_ATOMS: atom_id res chain seq x y z
N MET A 1 -70.39 -31.74 52.71
CA MET A 1 -68.94 -31.82 52.69
C MET A 1 -68.47 -31.91 51.22
N LYS A 2 -68.06 -30.81 50.59
CA LYS A 2 -67.46 -30.79 49.27
C LYS A 2 -65.97 -30.51 49.45
N ARG A 3 -65.13 -31.46 48.98
CA ARG A 3 -63.64 -31.33 48.96
C ARG A 3 -63.24 -30.40 47.84
N ILE A 4 -62.46 -29.35 48.16
CA ILE A 4 -61.83 -28.46 47.24
C ILE A 4 -60.46 -29.07 46.90
N GLN A 5 -60.18 -29.32 45.62
CA GLN A 5 -58.82 -29.71 45.10
C GLN A 5 -57.98 -28.48 44.84
N PRO A 6 -56.68 -28.49 45.14
CA PRO A 6 -55.81 -27.35 44.83
C PRO A 6 -55.32 -27.38 43.36
N PHE A 7 -55.48 -26.24 42.69
CA PHE A 7 -54.87 -25.98 41.35
C PHE A 7 -53.36 -25.90 41.48
N ARG A 8 -52.63 -26.79 40.80
CA ARG A 8 -51.17 -26.69 40.64
C ARG A 8 -50.85 -25.84 39.41
N PHE A 9 -50.34 -24.65 39.62
CA PHE A 9 -49.72 -23.82 38.59
C PHE A 9 -48.37 -24.46 38.16
N ARG A 10 -48.27 -24.98 36.94
CA ARG A 10 -47.03 -25.35 36.28
C ARG A 10 -46.62 -24.22 35.34
N TYR A 11 -45.91 -23.21 35.83
CA TYR A 11 -45.28 -22.15 35.05
C TYR A 11 -43.94 -21.74 35.69
N THR A 12 -42.89 -22.59 35.63
CA THR A 12 -41.59 -22.20 36.18
C THR A 12 -40.41 -22.45 35.23
N GLY A 13 -40.61 -23.10 34.07
CA GLY A 13 -39.51 -23.39 33.17
C GLY A 13 -39.17 -22.29 32.14
N SER A 14 -40.19 -21.56 31.66
CA SER A 14 -39.99 -20.55 30.60
C SER A 14 -39.43 -19.21 31.12
N LEU A 15 -39.92 -18.74 32.28
CA LEU A 15 -39.44 -17.49 32.90
C LEU A 15 -37.96 -17.60 33.35
N ALA A 16 -37.59 -18.74 33.94
CA ALA A 16 -36.19 -18.98 34.35
C ALA A 16 -35.21 -19.01 33.13
N LYS A 17 -35.64 -19.61 32.03
CA LYS A 17 -34.83 -19.60 30.77
C LYS A 17 -34.73 -18.19 30.16
N LEU A 18 -35.82 -17.41 30.15
CA LEU A 18 -35.81 -16.02 29.68
C LEU A 18 -34.92 -15.13 30.57
N PHE A 19 -34.99 -15.30 31.89
CA PHE A 19 -34.18 -14.56 32.85
C PHE A 19 -32.70 -14.92 32.73
N MET A 20 -32.38 -16.22 32.57
CA MET A 20 -31.01 -16.69 32.36
C MET A 20 -30.43 -16.20 31.02
N MET A 21 -31.24 -16.17 29.96
CA MET A 21 -30.86 -15.61 28.66
C MET A 21 -30.67 -14.07 28.73
N ALA A 22 -31.52 -13.34 29.43
CA ALA A 22 -31.35 -11.91 29.65
C ALA A 22 -30.10 -11.60 30.50
N CYS A 23 -29.81 -12.38 31.54
CA CYS A 23 -28.61 -12.23 32.36
C CYS A 23 -27.33 -12.54 31.56
N MET A 24 -27.34 -13.55 30.68
CA MET A 24 -26.20 -13.84 29.79
C MET A 24 -25.95 -12.71 28.78
N ILE A 25 -27.01 -12.10 28.23
CA ILE A 25 -26.89 -10.96 27.32
C ILE A 25 -26.29 -9.74 28.04
N THR A 26 -26.76 -9.43 29.27
CA THR A 26 -26.26 -8.30 30.05
C THR A 26 -24.80 -8.50 30.51
N VAL A 27 -24.41 -9.71 30.91
CA VAL A 27 -23.04 -10.03 31.30
C VAL A 27 -22.07 -9.93 30.09
N ASN A 28 -22.49 -10.42 28.93
CA ASN A 28 -21.68 -10.29 27.71
C ASN A 28 -21.53 -8.84 27.25
N GLN A 29 -22.60 -8.01 27.39
CA GLN A 29 -22.51 -6.58 27.05
C GLN A 29 -21.61 -5.83 28.04
N LEU A 30 -21.65 -6.12 29.33
CA LEU A 30 -20.76 -5.53 30.34
C LEU A 30 -19.27 -5.95 30.10
N TYR A 31 -19.03 -7.20 29.73
CA TYR A 31 -17.68 -7.66 29.43
C TYR A 31 -17.13 -7.01 28.15
N ALA A 32 -17.94 -6.91 27.10
CA ALA A 32 -17.59 -6.23 25.86
C ALA A 32 -17.27 -4.74 26.11
N GLN A 33 -18.09 -4.06 26.88
CA GLN A 33 -17.86 -2.66 27.27
C GLN A 33 -16.51 -2.50 28.00
N THR A 34 -16.18 -3.43 28.90
CA THR A 34 -14.92 -3.40 29.63
C THR A 34 -13.70 -3.60 28.72
N VAL A 35 -13.78 -4.48 27.69
CA VAL A 35 -12.67 -4.69 26.75
C VAL A 35 -12.50 -3.47 25.84
N ILE A 36 -13.58 -2.89 25.32
CA ILE A 36 -13.54 -1.66 24.52
C ILE A 36 -12.88 -0.50 25.29
N GLU A 37 -13.27 -0.31 26.57
CA GLU A 37 -12.67 0.72 27.43
C GLU A 37 -11.16 0.48 27.65
N LYS A 38 -10.76 -0.77 27.85
CA LYS A 38 -9.32 -1.13 27.99
C LYS A 38 -8.53 -0.88 26.70
N ILE A 39 -9.11 -1.13 25.52
CA ILE A 39 -8.47 -0.80 24.23
C ILE A 39 -8.19 0.71 24.18
N VAL A 40 -9.20 1.55 24.47
CA VAL A 40 -9.02 3.01 24.48
C VAL A 40 -7.96 3.44 25.50
N GLN A 41 -8.02 2.88 26.71
CA GLN A 41 -7.08 3.22 27.77
C GLN A 41 -5.64 2.84 27.42
N GLU A 42 -5.44 1.65 26.87
CA GLU A 42 -4.11 1.15 26.49
C GLU A 42 -3.49 2.00 25.39
N GLU A 43 -4.24 2.26 24.31
CA GLU A 43 -3.73 3.09 23.21
C GLU A 43 -3.45 4.53 23.66
N THR A 44 -4.34 5.11 24.48
CA THR A 44 -4.17 6.49 24.92
C THR A 44 -2.95 6.69 25.83
N LYS A 45 -2.65 5.70 26.69
CA LYS A 45 -1.60 5.84 27.72
C LYS A 45 -0.27 5.21 27.34
N ASN A 46 -0.29 4.15 26.54
CA ASN A 46 0.85 3.26 26.34
C ASN A 46 1.12 2.98 24.85
N SER A 47 0.65 3.82 23.93
CA SER A 47 0.86 3.65 22.49
C SER A 47 2.32 3.45 22.14
N GLN A 48 2.62 2.42 21.34
CA GLN A 48 3.97 2.13 20.85
C GLN A 48 4.21 2.69 19.43
N LEU A 49 3.22 3.33 18.82
CA LEU A 49 3.25 3.73 17.40
C LEU A 49 4.47 4.57 17.03
N GLN A 50 4.84 5.58 17.85
CA GLN A 50 5.99 6.43 17.55
C GLN A 50 7.32 5.68 17.64
N ILE A 51 7.45 4.76 18.59
CA ILE A 51 8.64 3.92 18.74
C ILE A 51 8.76 2.97 17.55
N LEU A 52 7.68 2.29 17.22
CA LEU A 52 7.63 1.37 16.09
C LEU A 52 7.90 2.10 14.76
N ALA A 53 7.34 3.29 14.59
CA ALA A 53 7.57 4.13 13.41
C ALA A 53 9.04 4.53 13.27
N HIS A 54 9.66 4.99 14.36
CA HIS A 54 11.08 5.35 14.36
C HIS A 54 11.98 4.14 14.02
N GLU A 55 11.73 3.00 14.65
CA GLU A 55 12.50 1.78 14.36
C GLU A 55 12.35 1.32 12.90
N LEU A 56 11.11 1.34 12.38
CA LEU A 56 10.83 0.86 11.03
C LEU A 56 11.29 1.85 9.95
N PHE A 57 10.99 3.14 10.08
CA PHE A 57 11.24 4.10 9.00
C PHE A 57 12.63 4.71 9.06
N ASP A 58 13.09 5.12 10.24
CA ASP A 58 14.43 5.72 10.38
C ASP A 58 15.52 4.64 10.56
N GLY A 59 15.20 3.53 11.26
CA GLY A 59 16.16 2.47 11.57
C GLY A 59 16.35 1.44 10.45
N ILE A 60 15.28 1.08 9.73
CA ILE A 60 15.31 0.11 8.63
C ILE A 60 15.19 0.81 7.28
N GLY A 61 14.22 1.72 7.14
CA GLY A 61 13.98 2.50 5.94
C GLY A 61 13.05 1.81 4.94
N PRO A 62 13.20 2.11 3.63
CA PRO A 62 12.32 1.58 2.58
C PRO A 62 12.45 0.06 2.46
N ARG A 63 11.32 -0.58 2.11
CA ARG A 63 11.14 -2.04 2.17
C ARG A 63 10.79 -2.65 0.82
N LEU A 64 11.53 -2.23 -0.20
CA LEU A 64 11.31 -2.76 -1.56
C LEU A 64 11.51 -4.28 -1.60
N VAL A 65 10.62 -5.00 -2.30
CA VAL A 65 10.74 -6.45 -2.47
C VAL A 65 12.11 -6.83 -3.05
N GLY A 66 12.73 -7.87 -2.50
CA GLY A 66 14.06 -8.34 -2.91
C GLY A 66 15.22 -7.52 -2.33
N THR A 67 15.00 -6.60 -1.40
CA THR A 67 16.07 -5.84 -0.73
C THR A 67 16.42 -6.43 0.63
N PRO A 68 17.67 -6.22 1.10
CA PRO A 68 18.05 -6.58 2.47
C PRO A 68 17.21 -5.88 3.53
N GLN A 69 16.77 -4.64 3.26
CA GLN A 69 15.91 -3.86 4.16
C GLN A 69 14.54 -4.51 4.35
N MET A 70 13.93 -5.05 3.27
CA MET A 70 12.68 -5.81 3.38
C MET A 70 12.85 -7.04 4.27
N LYS A 71 13.93 -7.80 4.08
CA LYS A 71 14.22 -8.96 4.93
C LYS A 71 14.43 -8.56 6.39
N LYS A 72 15.19 -7.47 6.63
CA LYS A 72 15.41 -6.91 7.97
C LYS A 72 14.09 -6.49 8.63
N ALA A 73 13.17 -5.90 7.87
CA ALA A 73 11.85 -5.53 8.36
C ALA A 73 11.00 -6.76 8.74
N ASN A 74 11.01 -7.81 7.91
CA ASN A 74 10.33 -9.08 8.23
C ASN A 74 10.86 -9.66 9.56
N ASP A 75 12.18 -9.71 9.76
CA ASP A 75 12.79 -10.23 10.98
C ASP A 75 12.46 -9.36 12.20
N TRP A 76 12.55 -8.03 12.05
CA TRP A 76 12.17 -7.07 13.08
C TRP A 76 10.70 -7.26 13.52
N ALA A 77 9.78 -7.45 12.60
CA ALA A 77 8.38 -7.65 12.93
C ALA A 77 8.17 -8.95 13.75
N VAL A 78 8.85 -10.05 13.38
CA VAL A 78 8.81 -11.31 14.14
C VAL A 78 9.36 -11.09 15.57
N GLU A 79 10.49 -10.38 15.71
CA GLU A 79 11.08 -10.08 17.01
C GLU A 79 10.15 -9.20 17.87
N LYS A 80 9.50 -8.18 17.28
CA LYS A 80 8.52 -7.35 17.99
C LYS A 80 7.32 -8.14 18.48
N TYR A 81 6.71 -8.96 17.65
CA TYR A 81 5.62 -9.84 18.07
C TYR A 81 6.05 -10.79 19.19
N ALA A 82 7.23 -11.41 19.07
CA ALA A 82 7.76 -12.28 20.10
C ALA A 82 7.95 -11.54 21.45
N SER A 83 8.40 -10.27 21.40
CA SER A 83 8.57 -9.45 22.61
C SER A 83 7.24 -9.15 23.33
N TRP A 84 6.11 -9.19 22.61
CA TRP A 84 4.77 -9.05 23.16
C TRP A 84 4.13 -10.41 23.53
N GLY A 85 4.86 -11.52 23.39
CA GLY A 85 4.34 -12.88 23.63
C GLY A 85 3.33 -13.32 22.58
N ILE A 86 3.43 -12.82 21.35
CA ILE A 86 2.64 -13.21 20.19
C ILE A 86 3.51 -14.10 19.30
N SER A 87 2.98 -15.27 18.91
CA SER A 87 3.68 -16.16 17.97
C SER A 87 3.72 -15.52 16.59
N ALA A 88 4.91 -15.47 15.96
CA ALA A 88 5.08 -14.92 14.63
C ALA A 88 6.13 -15.68 13.84
N ARG A 89 6.02 -15.64 12.50
CA ARG A 89 6.94 -16.29 11.57
C ARG A 89 6.98 -15.57 10.24
N ASN A 90 8.08 -15.73 9.53
CA ASN A 90 8.21 -15.34 8.13
C ASN A 90 7.89 -16.55 7.24
N GLU A 91 6.90 -16.43 6.37
CA GLU A 91 6.51 -17.45 5.37
C GLU A 91 7.03 -17.04 4.00
N GLN A 92 7.89 -17.86 3.41
CA GLN A 92 8.36 -17.62 2.06
C GLN A 92 7.22 -17.82 1.06
N TRP A 93 6.86 -16.76 0.32
CA TRP A 93 5.83 -16.81 -0.70
C TRP A 93 6.38 -16.92 -2.11
N GLY A 94 7.66 -16.56 -2.32
CA GLY A 94 8.28 -16.59 -3.65
C GLY A 94 9.71 -16.08 -3.62
N GLU A 95 10.23 -15.77 -4.81
CA GLU A 95 11.56 -15.24 -5.03
C GLU A 95 11.50 -14.00 -5.93
N TRP A 96 12.47 -13.09 -5.79
CA TRP A 96 12.52 -11.86 -6.58
C TRP A 96 13.95 -11.48 -6.92
N LYS A 97 14.14 -10.58 -7.91
CA LYS A 97 15.43 -9.97 -8.18
C LYS A 97 15.91 -9.20 -6.95
N GLY A 98 16.97 -9.69 -6.35
CA GLY A 98 17.63 -9.06 -5.22
C GLY A 98 18.40 -7.81 -5.67
N TRP A 99 18.28 -6.73 -4.89
CA TRP A 99 18.93 -5.47 -5.20
C TRP A 99 19.12 -4.64 -3.92
N GLU A 100 20.24 -3.93 -3.85
CA GLU A 100 20.54 -3.02 -2.75
C GLU A 100 20.90 -1.64 -3.30
N ARG A 101 20.16 -0.62 -2.85
CA ARG A 101 20.42 0.78 -3.20
C ARG A 101 21.68 1.28 -2.51
N GLY A 102 22.49 2.04 -3.23
CA GLY A 102 23.58 2.85 -2.68
C GLY A 102 23.35 4.35 -2.93
N ILE A 103 24.43 5.08 -3.17
CA ILE A 103 24.41 6.54 -3.33
C ILE A 103 24.12 6.93 -4.77
N THR A 104 23.47 8.08 -4.97
CA THR A 104 23.26 8.72 -6.26
C THR A 104 23.80 10.15 -6.21
N HIS A 105 24.78 10.47 -7.06
CA HIS A 105 25.29 11.82 -7.26
C HIS A 105 25.07 12.24 -8.70
N ILE A 106 24.55 13.44 -8.89
CA ILE A 106 24.25 14.00 -10.21
C ILE A 106 24.69 15.47 -10.20
N ASP A 107 25.58 15.80 -11.14
CA ASP A 107 26.08 17.16 -11.29
C ASP A 107 25.94 17.62 -12.75
N MET A 108 25.52 18.86 -12.96
CA MET A 108 25.69 19.55 -14.23
C MET A 108 27.08 20.20 -14.23
N LEU A 109 27.87 19.91 -15.25
CA LEU A 109 29.24 20.42 -15.43
C LEU A 109 29.31 21.60 -16.39
N SER A 110 28.40 21.66 -17.36
CA SER A 110 28.30 22.71 -18.38
C SER A 110 26.84 22.96 -18.71
N PRO A 111 26.41 24.21 -18.98
CA PRO A 111 27.21 25.45 -19.12
C PRO A 111 27.62 26.08 -17.77
N ARG A 112 27.13 25.59 -16.66
CA ARG A 112 27.54 25.99 -15.30
C ARG A 112 27.57 24.80 -14.36
N VAL A 113 28.38 24.84 -13.32
CA VAL A 113 28.42 23.81 -12.30
C VAL A 113 27.21 23.93 -11.37
N LYS A 114 26.51 22.82 -11.16
CA LYS A 114 25.38 22.71 -10.22
C LYS A 114 25.16 21.25 -9.84
N SER A 115 25.03 20.97 -8.53
CA SER A 115 24.50 19.67 -8.09
C SER A 115 23.01 19.59 -8.39
N LEU A 116 22.57 18.46 -8.94
CA LEU A 116 21.19 18.21 -9.33
C LEU A 116 20.54 17.24 -8.35
N GLU A 117 19.27 17.48 -8.03
CA GLU A 117 18.49 16.56 -7.21
C GLU A 117 17.96 15.42 -8.07
N GLY A 118 18.17 14.18 -7.63
CA GLY A 118 17.62 13.02 -8.32
C GLY A 118 17.97 11.70 -7.63
N THR A 119 17.31 10.64 -8.07
CA THR A 119 17.36 9.32 -7.46
C THR A 119 17.48 8.24 -8.53
N GLN A 120 18.37 7.28 -8.33
CA GLN A 120 18.43 6.07 -9.14
C GLN A 120 17.13 5.27 -8.96
N LEU A 121 16.51 4.81 -10.05
CA LEU A 121 15.28 4.01 -9.97
C LEU A 121 15.57 2.60 -9.43
N SER A 122 14.55 1.97 -8.85
CA SER A 122 14.63 0.61 -8.29
C SER A 122 15.12 -0.39 -9.32
N TRP A 123 15.98 -1.33 -8.89
CA TRP A 123 16.64 -2.35 -9.72
C TRP A 123 17.50 -1.82 -10.89
N SER A 124 17.75 -0.52 -10.94
CA SER A 124 18.67 0.06 -11.94
C SER A 124 20.11 -0.39 -11.68
N PRO A 125 20.89 -0.69 -12.74
CA PRO A 125 22.31 -0.95 -12.58
C PRO A 125 23.09 0.31 -12.14
N SER A 126 24.20 0.09 -11.44
CA SER A 126 25.12 1.15 -11.03
C SER A 126 26.04 1.59 -12.15
N THR A 127 26.75 2.72 -11.93
CA THR A 127 27.88 3.17 -12.77
C THR A 127 29.20 2.47 -12.42
N LYS A 128 29.16 1.43 -11.57
CA LYS A 128 30.32 0.61 -11.15
C LYS A 128 31.44 1.44 -10.49
N GLY A 129 31.05 2.43 -9.68
CA GLY A 129 32.00 3.28 -8.92
C GLY A 129 32.77 4.29 -9.77
N LYS A 130 32.29 4.60 -10.97
CA LYS A 130 32.89 5.62 -11.85
C LYS A 130 31.80 6.59 -12.31
N ALA A 131 32.05 7.89 -12.16
CA ALA A 131 31.19 8.91 -12.70
C ALA A 131 31.16 8.85 -14.24
N VAL A 132 29.98 8.73 -14.81
CA VAL A 132 29.73 8.81 -16.25
C VAL A 132 29.46 10.25 -16.63
N LYS A 133 30.31 10.82 -17.51
CA LYS A 133 30.18 12.21 -17.97
C LYS A 133 29.78 12.22 -19.43
N ALA A 134 28.65 12.82 -19.77
CA ALA A 134 28.13 12.88 -21.13
C ALA A 134 27.19 14.05 -21.36
N GLY A 135 26.98 14.37 -22.63
CA GLY A 135 25.90 15.27 -23.06
C GLY A 135 24.54 14.58 -23.03
N ILE A 136 23.50 15.35 -23.23
CA ILE A 136 22.11 14.93 -23.15
C ILE A 136 21.42 15.06 -24.51
N VAL A 137 20.52 14.12 -24.82
CA VAL A 137 19.57 14.24 -25.93
C VAL A 137 18.14 13.99 -25.44
N ILE A 138 17.19 14.61 -26.11
CA ILE A 138 15.76 14.41 -25.89
C ILE A 138 15.22 13.55 -27.04
N ILE A 139 14.29 12.63 -26.77
CA ILE A 139 13.59 11.91 -27.86
C ILE A 139 12.87 12.93 -28.72
N PRO A 140 13.18 13.06 -30.03
CA PRO A 140 12.54 14.01 -30.91
C PRO A 140 11.10 13.61 -31.28
N ASP A 141 10.31 14.57 -31.77
CA ASP A 141 9.00 14.28 -32.38
C ASP A 141 9.22 13.88 -33.85
N LEU A 142 9.18 12.59 -34.10
CA LEU A 142 9.44 11.99 -35.41
C LEU A 142 8.12 11.55 -36.08
N ALA A 143 8.17 11.27 -37.37
CA ALA A 143 6.99 10.86 -38.12
C ALA A 143 6.47 9.49 -37.66
N ASP A 144 7.37 8.51 -37.52
CA ASP A 144 7.06 7.10 -37.27
C ASP A 144 8.27 6.33 -36.69
N SER A 145 8.11 5.03 -36.52
CA SER A 145 9.15 4.13 -36.01
C SER A 145 10.35 3.95 -36.96
N ILE A 146 10.18 4.16 -38.26
CA ILE A 146 11.29 4.11 -39.23
C ILE A 146 12.17 5.33 -39.03
N ALA A 147 11.57 6.51 -38.92
CA ALA A 147 12.30 7.75 -38.61
C ALA A 147 12.99 7.65 -37.23
N PHE A 148 12.36 7.01 -36.24
CA PHE A 148 12.99 6.75 -34.94
C PHE A 148 14.22 5.82 -35.06
N ALA A 149 14.10 4.73 -35.82
CA ALA A 149 15.24 3.81 -36.06
C ALA A 149 16.42 4.53 -36.72
N ASN A 150 16.17 5.42 -37.67
CA ASN A 150 17.18 6.25 -38.31
C ASN A 150 17.82 7.28 -37.36
N TRP A 151 17.08 7.81 -36.41
CA TRP A 151 17.56 8.75 -35.38
C TRP A 151 18.33 8.05 -34.25
N LEU A 152 18.01 6.80 -33.95
CA LEU A 152 18.47 6.05 -32.79
C LEU A 152 20.02 6.05 -32.59
N PRO A 153 20.86 6.03 -33.62
CA PRO A 153 22.32 6.13 -33.45
C PRO A 153 22.81 7.39 -32.72
N ASN A 154 22.02 8.47 -32.68
CA ASN A 154 22.38 9.71 -32.01
C ASN A 154 22.42 9.60 -30.47
N VAL A 155 21.88 8.52 -29.89
CA VAL A 155 21.92 8.30 -28.44
C VAL A 155 23.25 7.75 -27.96
N LYS A 156 24.11 7.27 -28.88
CA LYS A 156 25.40 6.66 -28.51
C LYS A 156 26.28 7.63 -27.72
N GLY A 157 26.67 7.20 -26.52
CA GLY A 157 27.49 8.01 -25.60
C GLY A 157 26.75 9.21 -24.97
N LYS A 158 25.41 9.23 -24.95
CA LYS A 158 24.60 10.31 -24.41
C LYS A 158 23.67 9.79 -23.32
N PHE A 159 23.28 10.68 -22.39
CA PHE A 159 22.09 10.49 -21.58
C PHE A 159 20.85 10.82 -22.40
N VAL A 160 19.76 10.07 -22.19
CA VAL A 160 18.53 10.24 -22.96
C VAL A 160 17.37 10.62 -22.02
N MET A 161 16.78 11.79 -22.25
CA MET A 161 15.57 12.25 -21.54
C MET A 161 14.33 11.63 -22.18
N ILE A 162 13.51 10.94 -21.35
CA ILE A 162 12.32 10.22 -21.81
C ILE A 162 11.01 10.70 -21.17
N SER A 163 11.04 11.70 -20.31
CA SER A 163 9.85 12.37 -19.74
C SER A 163 9.63 13.73 -20.41
N MET A 164 8.36 14.19 -20.37
CA MET A 164 8.02 15.51 -20.89
C MET A 164 8.53 16.62 -19.96
N ASN A 165 8.77 17.79 -20.52
CA ASN A 165 8.93 19.01 -19.74
C ASN A 165 7.55 19.54 -19.33
N GLN A 166 7.40 19.94 -18.06
CA GLN A 166 6.15 20.53 -17.57
C GLN A 166 6.05 22.02 -17.92
N PRO A 167 4.86 22.54 -18.27
CA PRO A 167 4.69 23.98 -18.54
C PRO A 167 4.96 24.85 -17.31
N THR A 168 4.70 24.29 -16.11
CA THR A 168 5.05 24.90 -14.83
C THR A 168 5.19 23.83 -13.75
N GLY A 169 6.10 24.01 -12.81
CA GLY A 169 6.27 23.18 -11.62
C GLY A 169 5.44 23.61 -10.41
N ARG A 170 4.53 24.59 -10.57
CA ARG A 170 3.64 24.97 -9.47
C ARG A 170 2.52 23.95 -9.31
N PRO A 171 2.31 23.39 -8.09
CA PRO A 171 1.23 22.47 -7.81
C PRO A 171 -0.17 23.03 -8.07
N ASP A 172 -1.14 22.17 -8.33
CA ASP A 172 -2.53 22.57 -8.56
C ASP A 172 -3.14 23.30 -7.36
N ASP A 173 -2.82 22.90 -6.13
CA ASP A 173 -3.27 23.58 -4.90
C ASP A 173 -2.84 25.04 -4.87
N ASN A 174 -1.62 25.30 -5.34
CA ASN A 174 -1.09 26.66 -5.43
C ASN A 174 -1.83 27.50 -6.50
N TRP A 175 -2.19 26.86 -7.62
CA TRP A 175 -3.00 27.49 -8.65
C TRP A 175 -4.44 27.72 -8.18
N GLN A 176 -5.04 26.78 -7.46
CA GLN A 176 -6.38 26.95 -6.87
C GLN A 176 -6.42 28.11 -5.88
N GLN A 177 -5.35 28.31 -5.12
CA GLN A 177 -5.28 29.37 -4.12
C GLN A 177 -5.09 30.78 -4.72
N PHE A 178 -4.28 30.90 -5.77
CA PHE A 178 -3.79 32.21 -6.21
C PHE A 178 -4.21 32.62 -7.63
N ALA A 179 -4.51 31.66 -8.51
CA ALA A 179 -4.87 31.99 -9.88
C ALA A 179 -6.36 32.33 -10.03
N THR A 180 -6.71 33.02 -11.10
CA THR A 180 -8.10 33.08 -11.53
C THR A 180 -8.55 31.69 -12.05
N ALA A 181 -9.86 31.40 -11.96
CA ALA A 181 -10.39 30.14 -12.48
C ALA A 181 -10.04 29.96 -13.98
N ALA A 182 -10.14 31.02 -14.78
CA ALA A 182 -9.79 30.96 -16.21
C ALA A 182 -8.32 30.65 -16.46
N SER A 183 -7.39 31.20 -15.63
CA SER A 183 -5.96 30.89 -15.74
C SER A 183 -5.66 29.45 -15.35
N PHE A 184 -6.31 28.94 -14.31
CA PHE A 184 -6.12 27.55 -13.89
C PHE A 184 -6.70 26.55 -14.89
N ASP A 185 -7.88 26.84 -15.46
CA ASP A 185 -8.47 26.01 -16.50
C ASP A 185 -7.62 25.98 -17.77
N LYS A 186 -7.03 27.13 -18.15
CA LYS A 186 -6.05 27.20 -19.25
C LYS A 186 -4.84 26.29 -18.98
N LEU A 187 -4.26 26.34 -17.77
CA LEU A 187 -3.13 25.49 -17.42
C LEU A 187 -3.49 23.99 -17.46
N LYS A 188 -4.65 23.61 -16.92
CA LYS A 188 -5.10 22.20 -16.96
C LYS A 188 -5.22 21.69 -18.41
N LYS A 189 -5.78 22.53 -19.29
CA LYS A 189 -5.87 22.22 -20.70
C LYS A 189 -4.49 22.10 -21.35
N GLU A 190 -3.60 23.06 -21.11
CA GLU A 190 -2.22 23.03 -21.63
C GLU A 190 -1.45 21.79 -21.18
N ARG A 191 -1.53 21.41 -19.89
CA ARG A 191 -0.92 20.18 -19.37
C ARG A 191 -1.49 18.94 -20.06
N ALA A 192 -2.80 18.87 -20.24
CA ALA A 192 -3.44 17.73 -20.91
C ALA A 192 -2.98 17.61 -22.37
N GLU A 193 -2.94 18.71 -23.11
CA GLU A 193 -2.49 18.77 -24.50
C GLU A 193 -1.02 18.37 -24.64
N GLN A 194 -0.14 18.88 -23.77
CA GLN A 194 1.28 18.52 -23.78
C GLN A 194 1.53 17.06 -23.38
N THR A 195 0.79 16.55 -22.40
CA THR A 195 0.83 15.13 -22.01
C THR A 195 0.43 14.24 -23.18
N GLU A 196 -0.65 14.56 -23.87
CA GLU A 196 -1.10 13.80 -25.04
C GLU A 196 -0.10 13.90 -26.21
N ALA A 197 0.47 15.08 -26.45
CA ALA A 197 1.50 15.27 -27.47
C ALA A 197 2.75 14.45 -27.17
N TRP A 198 3.18 14.42 -25.90
CA TRP A 198 4.31 13.60 -25.47
C TRP A 198 4.02 12.10 -25.60
N ARG A 199 2.84 11.65 -25.18
CA ARG A 199 2.40 10.27 -25.35
C ARG A 199 2.43 9.84 -26.82
N LYS A 200 1.93 10.69 -27.72
CA LYS A 200 1.99 10.47 -29.17
C LYS A 200 3.42 10.42 -29.69
N ARG A 201 4.30 11.31 -29.21
CA ARG A 201 5.73 11.31 -29.55
C ARG A 201 6.37 9.97 -29.20
N LEU A 202 6.15 9.48 -27.96
CA LEU A 202 6.70 8.19 -27.54
C LEU A 202 6.09 7.02 -28.31
N SER A 203 4.80 7.03 -28.62
CA SER A 203 4.15 5.96 -29.40
C SER A 203 4.72 5.80 -30.81
N LYS A 204 5.16 6.89 -31.44
CA LYS A 204 5.81 6.89 -32.76
C LYS A 204 7.17 6.18 -32.75
N THR A 205 7.79 5.97 -31.58
CA THR A 205 9.00 5.14 -31.47
C THR A 205 8.75 3.67 -31.83
N GLY A 206 7.50 3.20 -31.75
CA GLY A 206 7.09 1.81 -31.94
C GLY A 206 7.34 0.91 -30.72
N TYR A 207 7.79 1.47 -29.59
CA TYR A 207 8.11 0.71 -28.38
C TYR A 207 7.22 1.12 -27.20
N SER A 208 6.91 0.15 -26.34
CA SER A 208 6.24 0.42 -25.07
C SER A 208 7.17 1.19 -24.10
N SER A 209 6.59 1.79 -23.06
CA SER A 209 7.35 2.47 -22.00
C SER A 209 8.38 1.54 -21.31
N ARG A 210 8.08 0.24 -21.25
CA ARG A 210 9.01 -0.78 -20.73
C ARG A 210 10.17 -1.06 -21.71
N MET A 211 9.87 -1.16 -23.00
CA MET A 211 10.87 -1.54 -24.01
C MET A 211 11.78 -0.39 -24.44
N LEU A 212 11.27 0.84 -24.44
CA LEU A 212 12.02 1.99 -24.92
C LEU A 212 13.37 2.20 -24.20
N PRO A 213 13.47 2.19 -22.85
CA PRO A 213 14.75 2.29 -22.16
C PRO A 213 15.75 1.19 -22.55
N ILE A 214 15.25 -0.04 -22.77
CA ILE A 214 16.08 -1.18 -23.20
C ILE A 214 16.65 -0.96 -24.61
N ILE A 215 15.85 -0.44 -25.52
CA ILE A 215 16.26 -0.14 -26.90
C ILE A 215 17.30 0.99 -26.92
N LEU A 216 17.09 2.03 -26.12
CA LEU A 216 18.06 3.13 -25.99
C LEU A 216 19.39 2.63 -25.41
N GLU A 217 19.35 1.77 -24.39
CA GLU A 217 20.55 1.11 -23.84
C GLU A 217 21.26 0.29 -24.92
N LYS A 218 20.54 -0.54 -25.70
CA LYS A 218 21.10 -1.34 -26.79
C LYS A 218 21.75 -0.48 -27.91
N ALA A 219 21.22 0.71 -28.12
CA ALA A 219 21.75 1.68 -29.08
C ALA A 219 22.97 2.45 -28.57
N GLY A 220 23.38 2.22 -27.32
CA GLY A 220 24.62 2.80 -26.75
C GLY A 220 24.38 4.07 -25.92
N ALA A 221 23.16 4.36 -25.47
CA ALA A 221 22.94 5.35 -24.43
C ALA A 221 23.72 5.00 -23.16
N VAL A 222 24.24 6.01 -22.45
CA VAL A 222 25.02 5.81 -21.22
C VAL A 222 24.19 5.94 -19.95
N GLY A 223 22.93 6.31 -20.08
CA GLY A 223 21.92 6.35 -19.01
C GLY A 223 20.61 6.94 -19.50
N ILE A 224 19.57 6.69 -18.74
CA ILE A 224 18.20 7.16 -19.00
C ILE A 224 17.81 8.16 -17.92
N LEU A 225 17.23 9.29 -18.32
CA LEU A 225 16.75 10.34 -17.42
C LEU A 225 15.24 10.40 -17.48
N THR A 226 14.62 10.28 -16.31
CA THR A 226 13.16 10.41 -16.13
C THR A 226 12.83 11.57 -15.22
N ASN A 227 11.57 11.96 -15.20
CA ASN A 227 10.98 12.82 -14.20
C ASN A 227 9.58 12.30 -13.90
N GLY A 228 9.35 11.93 -12.65
CA GLY A 228 8.09 11.39 -12.13
C GLY A 228 7.29 12.43 -11.33
N TRP A 229 7.36 13.72 -11.65
CA TRP A 229 6.72 14.77 -10.87
C TRP A 229 5.26 14.47 -10.51
N SER A 230 4.94 14.55 -9.23
CA SER A 230 3.65 14.21 -8.63
C SER A 230 2.85 15.43 -8.18
N ASN A 231 2.93 16.55 -8.92
CA ASN A 231 2.15 17.77 -8.65
C ASN A 231 2.37 18.34 -7.22
N GLY A 232 3.60 18.24 -6.71
CA GLY A 232 4.03 18.76 -5.41
C GLY A 232 5.41 19.39 -5.51
N TRP A 233 5.82 20.19 -4.52
CA TRP A 233 7.15 20.81 -4.45
C TRP A 233 8.23 19.77 -4.15
N GLY A 234 9.08 19.46 -5.13
CA GLY A 234 10.14 18.44 -5.02
C GLY A 234 9.62 17.02 -4.80
N VAL A 235 8.41 16.72 -5.27
CA VAL A 235 7.78 15.41 -5.11
C VAL A 235 7.79 14.66 -6.43
N ASP A 236 8.52 13.55 -6.46
CA ASP A 236 8.61 12.67 -7.62
C ASP A 236 8.18 11.24 -7.25
N LYS A 237 7.39 10.61 -8.12
CA LYS A 237 7.04 9.19 -8.02
C LYS A 237 8.19 8.35 -8.52
N ILE A 238 8.60 7.38 -7.71
CA ILE A 238 9.75 6.54 -7.97
C ILE A 238 9.29 5.11 -8.19
N PHE A 239 9.63 4.58 -9.37
CA PHE A 239 9.31 3.22 -9.79
C PHE A 239 10.56 2.45 -10.20
N ASN A 240 10.38 1.34 -10.89
CA ASN A 240 11.45 0.48 -11.35
C ASN A 240 12.11 0.97 -12.65
N ALA A 241 13.40 0.70 -12.78
CA ALA A 241 14.12 0.76 -14.05
C ALA A 241 13.89 -0.51 -14.89
N TYR A 242 14.09 -0.37 -16.21
CA TYR A 242 14.05 -1.49 -17.15
C TYR A 242 15.41 -1.74 -17.83
N THR A 243 16.40 -0.88 -17.60
CA THR A 243 17.77 -1.04 -18.10
C THR A 243 18.50 -2.14 -17.32
N SER A 244 19.49 -2.78 -17.97
CA SER A 244 20.30 -3.85 -17.39
C SER A 244 21.80 -3.55 -17.34
N LYS A 245 22.27 -2.51 -18.03
CA LYS A 245 23.68 -2.17 -18.16
C LYS A 245 23.98 -0.72 -17.81
N VAL A 246 23.02 0.19 -17.98
CA VAL A 246 23.19 1.63 -17.74
C VAL A 246 22.21 2.13 -16.70
N PRO A 247 22.56 3.15 -15.89
CA PRO A 247 21.66 3.68 -14.87
C PRO A 247 20.42 4.34 -15.48
N THR A 248 19.29 4.17 -14.81
CA THR A 248 18.09 4.97 -15.00
C THR A 248 17.89 5.81 -13.74
N VAL A 249 17.80 7.13 -13.92
CA VAL A 249 17.72 8.10 -12.81
C VAL A 249 16.52 9.00 -13.01
N ASP A 250 15.72 9.16 -11.96
CA ASP A 250 14.71 10.20 -11.89
C ASP A 250 15.36 11.49 -11.39
N ILE A 251 15.12 12.60 -12.08
CA ILE A 251 15.65 13.92 -11.76
C ILE A 251 14.48 14.82 -11.37
N ALA A 252 14.63 15.53 -10.24
CA ALA A 252 13.62 16.48 -9.75
C ALA A 252 13.19 17.46 -10.84
N LEU A 253 11.90 17.82 -10.84
CA LEU A 253 11.27 18.61 -11.91
C LEU A 253 12.05 19.87 -12.29
N GLU A 254 12.53 20.61 -11.30
CA GLU A 254 13.22 21.90 -11.48
C GLU A 254 14.53 21.73 -12.28
N ASP A 255 15.27 20.66 -11.96
CA ASP A 255 16.53 20.32 -12.59
C ASP A 255 16.31 19.65 -13.96
N TYR A 256 15.35 18.73 -14.04
CA TYR A 256 14.94 18.13 -15.30
C TYR A 256 14.51 19.18 -16.33
N GLY A 257 13.62 20.10 -15.94
CA GLY A 257 13.16 21.18 -16.79
C GLY A 257 14.27 22.14 -17.20
N SER A 258 15.24 22.41 -16.31
CA SER A 258 16.42 23.21 -16.64
C SER A 258 17.28 22.52 -17.70
N LEU A 259 17.58 21.25 -17.53
CA LEU A 259 18.35 20.44 -18.53
C LEU A 259 17.60 20.37 -19.85
N TYR A 260 16.27 20.14 -19.81
CA TYR A 260 15.45 20.05 -21.01
C TYR A 260 15.53 21.34 -21.84
N ARG A 261 15.34 22.51 -21.22
CA ARG A 261 15.45 23.82 -21.90
C ARG A 261 16.85 24.10 -22.43
N LEU A 262 17.91 23.68 -21.72
CA LEU A 262 19.29 23.80 -22.20
C LEU A 262 19.54 22.94 -23.45
N VAL A 263 18.99 21.75 -23.52
CA VAL A 263 19.07 20.91 -24.73
C VAL A 263 18.31 21.54 -25.89
N GLU A 264 17.07 22.00 -25.67
CA GLU A 264 16.24 22.64 -26.70
C GLU A 264 16.86 23.92 -27.25
N SER A 265 17.54 24.71 -26.41
CA SER A 265 18.24 25.93 -26.85
C SER A 265 19.57 25.66 -27.56
N GLY A 266 19.99 24.39 -27.68
CA GLY A 266 21.29 24.05 -28.30
C GLY A 266 22.51 24.30 -27.39
N SER A 267 22.32 24.54 -26.10
CA SER A 267 23.41 24.83 -25.14
C SER A 267 24.25 23.59 -24.79
N ASN A 268 23.87 22.41 -25.26
CA ASN A 268 24.57 21.13 -25.10
C ASN A 268 25.08 20.85 -23.66
N PRO A 269 24.18 20.75 -22.66
CA PRO A 269 24.61 20.53 -21.29
C PRO A 269 25.37 19.22 -21.13
N ILE A 270 26.41 19.23 -20.27
CA ILE A 270 27.15 18.04 -19.87
C ILE A 270 26.83 17.77 -18.41
N ILE A 271 26.42 16.54 -18.11
CA ILE A 271 26.20 16.08 -16.74
C ILE A 271 27.14 14.94 -16.37
N SER A 272 27.34 14.78 -15.07
CA SER A 272 28.06 13.66 -14.44
C SER A 272 27.10 12.90 -13.56
N ILE A 273 26.98 11.60 -13.74
CA ILE A 273 26.17 10.73 -12.88
C ILE A 273 27.06 9.64 -12.29
N GLU A 274 27.01 9.50 -10.97
CA GLU A 274 27.60 8.38 -10.26
C GLU A 274 26.54 7.73 -9.39
N THR A 275 26.29 6.44 -9.62
CA THR A 275 25.35 5.65 -8.82
C THR A 275 26.02 4.40 -8.29
N SER A 276 25.69 4.03 -7.07
CA SER A 276 26.06 2.73 -6.52
C SER A 276 24.81 1.91 -6.20
N SER A 277 24.82 0.68 -6.60
CA SER A 277 23.81 -0.33 -6.27
C SER A 277 24.43 -1.71 -6.45
N LYS A 278 23.88 -2.72 -5.75
CA LYS A 278 24.33 -4.10 -5.88
C LYS A 278 23.20 -4.96 -6.42
N ASP A 279 23.49 -5.77 -7.42
CA ASP A 279 22.65 -6.89 -7.84
C ASP A 279 22.97 -8.08 -6.92
N LEU A 280 21.95 -8.63 -6.27
CA LEU A 280 22.09 -9.74 -5.32
C LEU A 280 21.61 -11.07 -5.91
N GLY A 281 21.33 -11.11 -7.22
CA GLY A 281 20.74 -12.27 -7.88
C GLY A 281 19.29 -12.50 -7.48
N THR A 282 18.88 -13.76 -7.39
CA THR A 282 17.54 -14.14 -6.93
C THR A 282 17.56 -14.37 -5.42
N VAL A 283 16.64 -13.76 -4.70
CA VAL A 283 16.52 -13.87 -3.24
C VAL A 283 15.11 -14.25 -2.82
N PRO A 284 14.94 -15.01 -1.72
CA PRO A 284 13.64 -15.35 -1.18
C PRO A 284 12.93 -14.11 -0.61
N ASN A 285 11.58 -14.11 -0.71
CA ASN A 285 10.74 -13.07 -0.16
C ASN A 285 9.63 -13.65 0.71
N PHE A 286 9.21 -12.89 1.71
CA PHE A 286 8.40 -13.39 2.80
C PHE A 286 7.19 -12.52 3.06
N ASN A 287 6.11 -13.16 3.53
CA ASN A 287 5.08 -12.53 4.36
C ASN A 287 5.45 -12.71 5.82
N THR A 288 5.13 -11.74 6.67
CA THR A 288 5.20 -11.96 8.13
C THR A 288 3.81 -12.21 8.66
N ILE A 289 3.61 -13.37 9.29
CA ILE A 289 2.33 -13.80 9.86
C ILE A 289 2.48 -13.91 11.38
N ALA A 290 1.56 -13.28 12.13
CA ALA A 290 1.51 -13.47 13.57
C ALA A 290 0.12 -13.91 14.04
N GLU A 291 0.06 -14.60 15.20
CA GLU A 291 -1.12 -15.31 15.67
C GLU A 291 -1.35 -15.12 17.18
N ILE A 292 -2.62 -14.83 17.55
CA ILE A 292 -3.15 -15.04 18.90
C ILE A 292 -4.19 -16.16 18.79
N LYS A 293 -3.85 -17.34 19.32
CA LYS A 293 -4.67 -18.56 19.17
C LYS A 293 -6.01 -18.44 19.87
N GLY A 294 -7.07 -18.84 19.18
CA GLY A 294 -8.42 -18.90 19.69
C GLY A 294 -8.62 -20.03 20.72
N THR A 295 -9.55 -19.82 21.65
CA THR A 295 -9.83 -20.79 22.74
C THR A 295 -11.09 -21.61 22.54
N GLU A 296 -12.14 -21.03 21.93
CA GLU A 296 -13.42 -21.74 21.71
C GLU A 296 -13.55 -22.27 20.28
N LYS A 297 -13.11 -21.43 19.31
CA LYS A 297 -13.18 -21.72 17.89
C LYS A 297 -11.79 -21.52 17.23
N PRO A 298 -10.79 -22.32 17.63
CA PRO A 298 -9.40 -22.11 17.22
C PRO A 298 -9.16 -22.24 15.70
N ASP A 299 -10.09 -22.86 14.98
CA ASP A 299 -10.04 -23.05 13.53
C ASP A 299 -10.94 -22.07 12.76
N GLU A 300 -11.55 -21.08 13.42
CA GLU A 300 -12.19 -19.92 12.78
C GLU A 300 -11.28 -18.70 12.99
N TYR A 301 -11.20 -17.82 11.98
CA TYR A 301 -10.18 -16.77 11.95
C TYR A 301 -10.77 -15.38 11.78
N VAL A 302 -10.20 -14.39 12.46
CA VAL A 302 -10.33 -12.96 12.15
C VAL A 302 -8.96 -12.44 11.80
N MET A 303 -8.83 -11.69 10.69
CA MET A 303 -7.53 -11.33 10.18
C MET A 303 -7.36 -9.81 10.04
N LEU A 304 -6.20 -9.31 10.48
CA LEU A 304 -5.70 -7.98 10.21
C LEU A 304 -4.79 -8.04 8.99
N SER A 305 -4.78 -6.99 8.17
CA SER A 305 -4.11 -7.02 6.87
C SER A 305 -3.54 -5.66 6.50
N ALA A 306 -2.27 -5.62 6.14
CA ALA A 306 -1.59 -4.49 5.54
C ALA A 306 -0.36 -4.98 4.78
N HIS A 307 0.00 -4.39 3.64
CA HIS A 307 1.27 -4.74 3.03
C HIS A 307 2.45 -4.13 3.77
N PHE A 308 3.58 -4.78 3.66
CA PHE A 308 4.79 -4.46 4.38
C PHE A 308 5.86 -3.84 3.49
N ASP A 309 5.89 -4.26 2.23
CA ASP A 309 6.77 -3.67 1.25
C ASP A 309 6.40 -2.21 0.92
N SER A 310 7.33 -1.52 0.31
CA SER A 310 7.16 -0.15 -0.18
C SER A 310 8.08 0.11 -1.35
N TRP A 311 7.84 1.18 -2.10
CA TRP A 311 8.89 1.74 -2.97
C TRP A 311 10.04 2.32 -2.13
N ASP A 312 11.21 2.54 -2.75
CA ASP A 312 12.46 2.71 -2.01
C ASP A 312 13.13 4.08 -2.11
N ALA A 313 12.47 5.08 -2.66
CA ALA A 313 13.02 6.44 -2.69
C ALA A 313 12.67 7.28 -1.46
N GLY A 314 11.52 6.98 -0.83
CA GLY A 314 11.12 7.48 0.49
C GLY A 314 11.43 6.43 1.57
N GLN A 315 10.67 6.48 2.65
CA GLN A 315 10.74 5.50 3.75
C GLN A 315 9.55 4.52 3.72
N GLY A 316 8.57 4.72 2.82
CA GLY A 316 7.32 3.97 2.81
C GLY A 316 6.53 4.15 4.11
N ALA A 317 6.49 5.39 4.62
CA ALA A 317 5.91 5.67 5.93
C ALA A 317 4.38 5.63 5.89
N THR A 318 3.77 6.19 4.86
CA THR A 318 2.32 6.22 4.69
C THR A 318 1.83 5.18 3.68
N ASP A 319 2.71 4.71 2.81
CA ASP A 319 2.46 3.67 1.82
C ASP A 319 3.45 2.49 2.01
N ASN A 320 3.10 1.46 2.77
CA ASN A 320 1.95 1.33 3.67
C ASN A 320 2.43 1.12 5.12
N GLY A 321 3.45 1.88 5.55
CA GLY A 321 4.00 1.77 6.90
C GLY A 321 2.96 2.05 7.98
N THR A 322 2.10 3.07 7.81
CA THR A 322 1.03 3.39 8.78
C THR A 322 -0.02 2.30 8.88
N GLY A 323 -0.35 1.63 7.77
CA GLY A 323 -1.22 0.45 7.79
C GLY A 323 -0.58 -0.69 8.59
N THR A 324 0.69 -1.01 8.31
CA THR A 324 1.46 -2.00 9.07
C THR A 324 1.49 -1.67 10.57
N LEU A 325 1.82 -0.42 10.95
CA LEU A 325 1.86 0.01 12.35
C LEU A 325 0.50 -0.09 13.04
N THR A 326 -0.58 0.28 12.34
CA THR A 326 -1.95 0.13 12.82
C THR A 326 -2.25 -1.33 13.19
N MET A 327 -1.88 -2.28 12.32
CA MET A 327 -2.12 -3.71 12.56
C MET A 327 -1.24 -4.26 13.68
N MET A 328 0.02 -3.83 13.76
CA MET A 328 0.94 -4.23 14.85
C MET A 328 0.44 -3.74 16.20
N GLU A 329 0.06 -2.48 16.31
CA GLU A 329 -0.44 -1.89 17.55
C GLU A 329 -1.77 -2.50 17.98
N ALA A 330 -2.70 -2.73 17.03
CA ALA A 330 -3.95 -3.44 17.30
C ALA A 330 -3.71 -4.85 17.85
N MET A 331 -2.75 -5.61 17.29
CA MET A 331 -2.37 -6.93 17.79
C MET A 331 -1.76 -6.87 19.20
N ARG A 332 -0.88 -5.88 19.46
CA ARG A 332 -0.29 -5.66 20.79
C ARG A 332 -1.36 -5.39 21.84
N ILE A 333 -2.28 -4.48 21.54
CA ILE A 333 -3.40 -4.14 22.42
C ILE A 333 -4.27 -5.37 22.68
N LEU A 334 -4.69 -6.07 21.63
CA LEU A 334 -5.52 -7.28 21.76
C LEU A 334 -4.83 -8.35 22.61
N LYS A 335 -3.53 -8.55 22.46
CA LYS A 335 -2.78 -9.50 23.31
C LYS A 335 -2.86 -9.14 24.78
N LEU A 336 -2.83 -7.85 25.12
CA LEU A 336 -2.88 -7.39 26.50
C LEU A 336 -4.29 -7.44 27.09
N VAL A 337 -5.31 -6.98 26.35
CA VAL A 337 -6.67 -6.78 26.91
C VAL A 337 -7.62 -7.92 26.59
N TYR A 338 -7.29 -8.76 25.60
CA TYR A 338 -8.09 -9.88 25.10
C TYR A 338 -7.20 -11.09 24.77
N PRO A 339 -6.39 -11.61 25.73
CA PRO A 339 -5.36 -12.62 25.48
C PRO A 339 -5.90 -14.00 25.09
N ASN A 340 -7.16 -14.27 25.36
CA ASN A 340 -7.84 -15.55 25.10
C ASN A 340 -9.03 -15.32 24.14
N PRO A 341 -8.77 -15.01 22.86
CA PRO A 341 -9.84 -14.72 21.93
C PRO A 341 -10.70 -15.97 21.66
N LYS A 342 -11.96 -15.76 21.32
CA LYS A 342 -12.86 -16.84 20.97
C LYS A 342 -12.42 -17.54 19.67
N ARG A 343 -12.12 -16.75 18.63
CA ARG A 343 -11.52 -17.16 17.36
C ARG A 343 -10.04 -16.84 17.31
N THR A 344 -9.29 -17.55 16.51
CA THR A 344 -7.88 -17.22 16.25
C THR A 344 -7.79 -15.87 15.53
N ILE A 345 -6.96 -14.97 16.06
CA ILE A 345 -6.64 -13.70 15.43
C ILE A 345 -5.32 -13.87 14.67
N LEU A 346 -5.33 -13.56 13.38
CA LEU A 346 -4.13 -13.53 12.54
C LEU A 346 -3.84 -12.08 12.11
N VAL A 347 -2.58 -11.79 11.85
CA VAL A 347 -2.18 -10.63 11.07
C VAL A 347 -1.30 -11.07 9.91
N GLY A 348 -1.57 -10.55 8.72
CA GLY A 348 -0.72 -10.70 7.54
C GLY A 348 -0.08 -9.37 7.16
N HIS A 349 1.26 -9.33 7.21
CA HIS A 349 2.09 -8.27 6.66
C HIS A 349 2.64 -8.77 5.32
N TRP A 350 2.04 -8.28 4.23
CA TRP A 350 2.25 -8.84 2.90
C TRP A 350 3.49 -8.26 2.23
N GLY A 351 4.22 -9.10 1.52
CA GLY A 351 5.33 -8.68 0.66
C GLY A 351 4.91 -8.60 -0.80
N SER A 352 5.49 -7.65 -1.54
CA SER A 352 5.25 -7.48 -2.98
C SER A 352 3.79 -7.14 -3.35
N GLU A 353 3.14 -6.34 -2.51
CA GLU A 353 1.88 -5.71 -2.86
C GLU A 353 2.08 -4.78 -4.06
N GLU A 354 3.09 -3.92 -3.96
CA GLU A 354 3.51 -2.91 -4.94
C GLU A 354 3.82 -3.47 -6.34
N GLN A 355 4.13 -4.75 -6.43
CA GLN A 355 4.37 -5.44 -7.69
C GLN A 355 3.22 -6.37 -8.08
N GLY A 356 2.05 -6.21 -7.42
CA GLY A 356 0.79 -6.85 -7.80
C GLY A 356 0.24 -7.83 -6.79
N LEU A 357 0.16 -7.49 -5.51
CA LEU A 357 -0.50 -8.25 -4.43
C LEU A 357 0.06 -9.68 -4.25
N ASN A 358 1.36 -9.90 -4.55
CA ASN A 358 1.87 -11.27 -4.69
C ASN A 358 1.88 -12.04 -3.36
N GLY A 359 2.22 -11.38 -2.25
CA GLY A 359 2.24 -12.00 -0.93
C GLY A 359 0.86 -12.45 -0.46
N SER A 360 -0.15 -11.58 -0.55
CA SER A 360 -1.52 -11.92 -0.15
C SER A 360 -2.17 -12.96 -1.06
N ARG A 361 -1.90 -12.90 -2.38
CA ARG A 361 -2.34 -13.93 -3.34
C ARG A 361 -1.74 -15.29 -3.03
N ALA A 362 -0.43 -15.31 -2.73
CA ALA A 362 0.25 -16.53 -2.35
C ALA A 362 -0.33 -17.13 -1.06
N PHE A 363 -0.61 -16.29 -0.05
CA PHE A 363 -1.25 -16.74 1.18
C PHE A 363 -2.63 -17.36 0.92
N VAL A 364 -3.44 -16.72 0.08
CA VAL A 364 -4.77 -17.26 -0.31
C VAL A 364 -4.66 -18.62 -1.03
N GLU A 365 -3.63 -18.81 -1.84
CA GLU A 365 -3.37 -20.07 -2.54
C GLU A 365 -2.86 -21.17 -1.58
N ASP A 366 -1.98 -20.80 -0.64
CA ASP A 366 -1.28 -21.75 0.22
C ASP A 366 -2.07 -22.13 1.48
N HIS A 367 -3.04 -21.28 1.92
CA HIS A 367 -3.80 -21.45 3.16
C HIS A 367 -5.33 -21.47 2.93
N PRO A 368 -5.85 -22.34 2.04
CA PRO A 368 -7.29 -22.43 1.79
C PRO A 368 -8.10 -22.79 3.05
N GLU A 369 -7.49 -23.52 4.00
CA GLU A 369 -8.12 -23.88 5.28
C GLU A 369 -8.39 -22.66 6.16
N VAL A 370 -7.50 -21.65 6.18
CA VAL A 370 -7.69 -20.38 6.87
C VAL A 370 -8.73 -19.54 6.15
N VAL A 371 -8.56 -19.37 4.83
CA VAL A 371 -9.40 -18.53 3.98
C VAL A 371 -10.84 -19.02 3.98
N ASN A 372 -11.07 -20.33 3.97
CA ASN A 372 -12.41 -20.92 4.01
C ASN A 372 -13.13 -20.74 5.35
N LYS A 373 -12.40 -20.52 6.43
CA LYS A 373 -12.94 -20.33 7.79
C LYS A 373 -12.77 -18.88 8.31
N LEU A 374 -12.49 -17.96 7.40
CA LEU A 374 -12.32 -16.55 7.74
C LEU A 374 -13.67 -15.91 8.07
N GLN A 375 -13.80 -15.36 9.27
CA GLN A 375 -14.93 -14.58 9.75
C GLN A 375 -14.94 -13.17 9.15
N ALA A 376 -13.77 -12.52 9.13
CA ALA A 376 -13.52 -11.23 8.52
C ALA A 376 -12.02 -10.98 8.38
N LEU A 377 -11.65 -10.24 7.34
CA LEU A 377 -10.33 -9.60 7.19
C LEU A 377 -10.53 -8.09 7.12
N PHE A 378 -9.75 -7.34 7.90
CA PHE A 378 -9.72 -5.89 7.89
C PHE A 378 -8.38 -5.42 7.34
N ASN A 379 -8.40 -4.74 6.18
CA ASN A 379 -7.22 -4.26 5.46
C ASN A 379 -7.15 -2.75 5.48
N GLN A 380 -5.99 -2.19 5.82
CA GLN A 380 -5.72 -0.75 5.70
C GLN A 380 -4.54 -0.50 4.78
N ASP A 381 -4.77 0.36 3.77
CA ASP A 381 -3.79 0.74 2.77
C ASP A 381 -4.27 2.02 2.06
N ASN A 382 -4.26 3.14 2.78
CA ASN A 382 -4.80 4.41 2.28
C ASN A 382 -4.08 5.63 2.90
N GLY A 383 -2.80 5.51 3.23
CA GLY A 383 -2.05 6.59 3.84
C GLY A 383 -2.27 6.70 5.35
N THR A 384 -1.98 7.86 5.92
CA THR A 384 -1.91 8.11 7.36
C THR A 384 -3.24 8.51 8.01
N GLY A 385 -4.27 8.85 7.22
CA GLY A 385 -5.52 9.43 7.74
C GLY A 385 -6.36 8.47 8.58
N ARG A 386 -7.24 9.03 9.42
CA ARG A 386 -8.20 8.20 10.16
C ARG A 386 -9.19 7.55 9.20
N ILE A 387 -9.66 6.36 9.57
CA ILE A 387 -10.65 5.60 8.81
C ILE A 387 -11.99 6.34 8.80
N VAL A 388 -12.51 6.59 7.60
CA VAL A 388 -13.78 7.30 7.37
C VAL A 388 -14.71 6.56 6.41
N ASN A 389 -14.31 5.43 5.85
CA ASN A 389 -15.14 4.64 4.95
C ASN A 389 -14.97 3.14 5.21
N ILE A 390 -16.09 2.41 5.24
CA ILE A 390 -16.11 0.95 5.26
C ILE A 390 -17.16 0.48 4.25
N SER A 391 -16.76 -0.36 3.29
CA SER A 391 -17.64 -0.94 2.29
C SER A 391 -17.91 -2.42 2.58
N GLY A 392 -19.14 -2.87 2.35
CA GLY A 392 -19.52 -4.28 2.47
C GLY A 392 -19.00 -5.19 1.36
N GLN A 393 -18.25 -4.66 0.40
CA GLN A 393 -17.52 -5.38 -0.65
C GLN A 393 -18.40 -6.37 -1.47
N GLY A 394 -19.69 -6.06 -1.60
CA GLY A 394 -20.63 -6.87 -2.37
C GLY A 394 -21.18 -8.10 -1.62
N PHE A 395 -20.89 -8.26 -0.33
CA PHE A 395 -21.50 -9.32 0.48
C PHE A 395 -22.91 -8.92 0.95
N LYS A 396 -23.88 -9.81 0.73
CA LYS A 396 -25.29 -9.55 0.98
C LYS A 396 -25.59 -9.14 2.42
N TYR A 397 -24.94 -9.77 3.39
CA TYR A 397 -25.17 -9.57 4.81
C TYR A 397 -24.14 -8.67 5.50
N ALA A 398 -23.22 -8.04 4.75
CA ALA A 398 -22.17 -7.19 5.32
C ALA A 398 -22.74 -6.05 6.17
N GLY A 399 -23.88 -5.46 5.76
CA GLY A 399 -24.53 -4.40 6.52
C GLY A 399 -24.96 -4.84 7.92
N GLU A 400 -25.51 -6.04 8.06
CA GLU A 400 -25.93 -6.60 9.35
C GLU A 400 -24.72 -6.79 10.29
N PHE A 401 -23.67 -7.45 9.81
CA PHE A 401 -22.49 -7.78 10.62
C PHE A 401 -21.68 -6.54 10.97
N LEU A 402 -21.30 -5.72 10.00
CA LEU A 402 -20.49 -4.53 10.24
C LEU A 402 -21.22 -3.50 11.12
N THR A 403 -22.53 -3.32 10.94
CA THR A 403 -23.32 -2.44 11.82
C THR A 403 -23.32 -2.95 13.26
N ARG A 404 -23.47 -4.28 13.45
CA ARG A 404 -23.44 -4.90 14.77
C ARG A 404 -22.05 -4.76 15.43
N TRP A 405 -20.96 -4.96 14.68
CA TRP A 405 -19.59 -4.80 15.21
C TRP A 405 -19.28 -3.34 15.53
N LEU A 406 -19.71 -2.39 14.69
CA LEU A 406 -19.54 -0.96 14.93
C LEU A 406 -20.42 -0.42 16.08
N ALA A 407 -21.49 -1.12 16.46
CA ALA A 407 -22.38 -0.66 17.52
C ALA A 407 -21.67 -0.46 18.86
N ALA A 408 -20.68 -1.29 19.18
CA ALA A 408 -19.88 -1.21 20.41
C ALA A 408 -18.75 -0.17 20.35
N VAL A 409 -18.40 0.33 19.16
CA VAL A 409 -17.35 1.33 18.99
C VAL A 409 -17.82 2.70 19.51
N PRO A 410 -17.01 3.43 20.30
CA PRO A 410 -17.35 4.77 20.77
C PRO A 410 -17.69 5.74 19.63
N ASN A 411 -18.66 6.62 19.87
CA ASN A 411 -19.10 7.60 18.87
C ASN A 411 -17.95 8.49 18.35
N SER A 412 -17.03 8.88 19.21
CA SER A 412 -15.85 9.67 18.85
C SER A 412 -14.97 9.03 17.76
N LEU A 413 -15.00 7.70 17.64
CA LEU A 413 -14.24 6.95 16.63
C LEU A 413 -15.10 6.62 15.39
N LYS A 414 -16.42 6.38 15.54
CA LYS A 414 -17.25 5.88 14.45
C LYS A 414 -18.11 6.92 13.73
N ASP A 415 -18.43 8.07 14.34
CA ASP A 415 -19.41 9.03 13.79
C ASP A 415 -18.96 9.65 12.44
N SER A 416 -17.64 9.63 12.16
CA SER A 416 -17.10 10.07 10.87
C SER A 416 -17.09 8.98 9.81
N ILE A 417 -17.41 7.72 10.16
CA ILE A 417 -17.32 6.58 9.25
C ILE A 417 -18.57 6.49 8.38
N LYS A 418 -18.39 6.61 7.07
CA LYS A 418 -19.43 6.33 6.08
C LYS A 418 -19.39 4.85 5.74
N THR A 419 -20.54 4.19 5.87
CA THR A 419 -20.68 2.79 5.48
C THR A 419 -21.44 2.69 4.16
N THR A 420 -21.03 1.77 3.29
CA THR A 420 -21.70 1.50 2.01
C THR A 420 -22.05 0.02 1.91
N PHE A 421 -23.34 -0.32 2.00
CA PHE A 421 -23.82 -1.69 1.99
C PHE A 421 -24.82 -1.93 0.85
N PRO A 422 -24.71 -3.05 0.11
CA PRO A 422 -23.67 -4.08 0.20
C PRO A 422 -22.31 -3.63 -0.38
N GLY A 423 -22.21 -2.48 -1.03
CA GLY A 423 -21.04 -2.00 -1.71
C GLY A 423 -20.72 -2.77 -3.01
N THR A 424 -19.56 -2.51 -3.58
CA THR A 424 -19.04 -3.19 -4.77
C THR A 424 -17.82 -4.01 -4.40
N PRO A 425 -17.69 -5.26 -4.90
CA PRO A 425 -16.49 -6.07 -4.66
C PRO A 425 -15.23 -5.37 -5.19
N GLY A 426 -14.21 -5.25 -4.34
CA GLY A 426 -12.90 -4.71 -4.74
C GLY A 426 -12.15 -5.72 -5.62
N GLY A 427 -11.74 -5.29 -6.81
CA GLY A 427 -11.04 -6.14 -7.78
C GLY A 427 -9.53 -5.90 -7.85
N GLY A 428 -8.97 -5.07 -6.98
CA GLY A 428 -7.56 -4.70 -6.97
C GLY A 428 -7.32 -3.52 -6.03
N GLY A 429 -6.15 -2.89 -6.14
CA GLY A 429 -5.79 -1.68 -5.41
C GLY A 429 -5.27 -1.90 -4.01
N SER A 430 -5.45 -3.08 -3.41
CA SER A 430 -4.81 -3.54 -2.18
C SER A 430 -5.17 -5.00 -1.84
N ASP A 431 -4.54 -5.57 -0.84
CA ASP A 431 -4.51 -7.01 -0.48
C ASP A 431 -5.85 -7.64 -0.14
N HIS A 432 -6.85 -6.86 0.36
CA HIS A 432 -8.20 -7.39 0.57
C HIS A 432 -8.81 -7.99 -0.71
N ALA A 433 -8.41 -7.49 -1.89
CA ALA A 433 -8.87 -7.98 -3.18
C ALA A 433 -8.47 -9.44 -3.45
N SER A 434 -7.34 -9.89 -2.91
CA SER A 434 -6.91 -11.29 -3.00
C SER A 434 -7.91 -12.24 -2.33
N PHE A 435 -8.45 -11.84 -1.18
CA PHE A 435 -9.46 -12.59 -0.43
C PHE A 435 -10.84 -12.50 -1.07
N ILE A 436 -11.24 -11.31 -1.53
CA ILE A 436 -12.51 -11.12 -2.25
C ILE A 436 -12.54 -11.94 -3.52
N GLY A 437 -11.42 -12.06 -4.25
CA GLY A 437 -11.30 -12.84 -5.48
C GLY A 437 -11.70 -14.32 -5.31
N VAL A 438 -11.55 -14.88 -4.11
CA VAL A 438 -11.98 -16.24 -3.76
C VAL A 438 -13.28 -16.28 -2.93
N GLY A 439 -13.97 -15.14 -2.78
CA GLY A 439 -15.23 -15.05 -2.04
C GLY A 439 -15.07 -15.04 -0.53
N ALA A 440 -13.88 -14.73 0.00
CA ALA A 440 -13.66 -14.58 1.43
C ALA A 440 -13.92 -13.13 1.89
N PRO A 441 -14.45 -12.92 3.12
CA PRO A 441 -14.89 -11.60 3.60
C PRO A 441 -13.68 -10.70 3.94
N GLY A 442 -13.21 -9.95 2.96
CA GLY A 442 -12.16 -8.94 3.09
C GLY A 442 -12.73 -7.52 3.02
N PHE A 443 -12.50 -6.71 4.05
CA PHE A 443 -13.01 -5.34 4.14
C PHE A 443 -11.87 -4.33 4.09
N SER A 444 -11.92 -3.41 3.12
CA SER A 444 -11.02 -2.27 3.06
C SER A 444 -11.48 -1.17 4.02
N LEU A 445 -10.57 -0.69 4.85
CA LEU A 445 -10.76 0.42 5.77
C LEU A 445 -10.25 1.70 5.12
N GLY A 446 -11.15 2.46 4.46
CA GLY A 446 -10.77 3.66 3.71
C GLY A 446 -10.51 4.86 4.62
N ALA A 447 -9.38 5.54 4.42
CA ALA A 447 -8.91 6.63 5.25
C ALA A 447 -9.12 8.03 4.64
N LEU A 448 -8.96 9.07 5.44
CA LEU A 448 -8.84 10.45 4.97
C LEU A 448 -7.61 10.61 4.10
N ASN A 449 -7.75 11.34 3.02
CA ASN A 449 -6.75 11.38 1.95
C ASN A 449 -5.44 12.10 2.36
N TRP A 450 -5.46 13.17 3.16
CA TRP A 450 -4.25 13.96 3.48
C TRP A 450 -3.35 14.23 2.25
N SER A 451 -3.94 14.39 1.08
CA SER A 451 -3.23 14.50 -0.22
C SER A 451 -2.28 13.33 -0.53
N TYR A 452 -2.61 12.13 -0.05
CA TYR A 452 -1.84 10.89 -0.18
C TYR A 452 -1.34 10.65 -1.60
N PHE A 453 -2.23 10.68 -2.60
CA PHE A 453 -1.89 10.37 -3.99
C PHE A 453 -0.92 11.35 -4.64
N ASN A 454 -0.87 12.61 -4.17
CA ASN A 454 0.02 13.62 -4.72
C ASN A 454 1.37 13.68 -4.01
N TYR A 455 1.37 13.52 -2.67
CA TYR A 455 2.55 13.85 -1.87
C TYR A 455 3.31 12.65 -1.31
N THR A 456 2.66 11.51 -1.09
CA THR A 456 3.33 10.38 -0.44
C THR A 456 3.22 9.06 -1.20
N TRP A 457 2.10 8.75 -1.84
CA TRP A 457 1.91 7.52 -2.59
C TRP A 457 2.98 7.32 -3.66
N HIS A 458 3.86 6.31 -3.47
CA HIS A 458 4.99 5.97 -4.32
C HIS A 458 6.03 7.09 -4.52
N THR A 459 6.17 8.03 -3.58
CA THR A 459 7.04 9.20 -3.79
C THR A 459 8.31 9.17 -2.96
N ASN A 460 9.29 10.00 -3.39
CA ASN A 460 10.52 10.30 -2.65
C ASN A 460 10.27 11.07 -1.32
N ARG A 461 9.03 11.48 -1.05
CA ARG A 461 8.64 12.25 0.15
C ARG A 461 7.76 11.46 1.12
N ASP A 462 7.58 10.17 0.91
CA ASP A 462 6.88 9.31 1.86
C ASP A 462 7.77 8.95 3.04
N THR A 463 7.83 9.86 4.02
CA THR A 463 8.76 9.85 5.16
C THR A 463 8.02 9.97 6.49
N TYR A 464 8.69 9.63 7.60
CA TYR A 464 8.19 9.64 8.97
C TYR A 464 7.40 10.92 9.33
N ASP A 465 7.89 12.09 8.93
CA ASP A 465 7.28 13.39 9.22
C ASP A 465 5.95 13.66 8.52
N LYS A 466 5.47 12.72 7.68
CA LYS A 466 4.14 12.77 7.04
C LYS A 466 3.08 12.01 7.84
N ILE A 467 3.44 11.36 8.94
CA ILE A 467 2.52 10.56 9.75
C ILE A 467 1.67 11.46 10.64
N ILE A 468 0.36 11.24 10.61
CA ILE A 468 -0.60 11.88 11.52
C ILE A 468 -0.92 10.87 12.64
N PHE A 469 -0.08 10.84 13.68
CA PHE A 469 -0.15 9.84 14.74
C PHE A 469 -1.51 9.75 15.44
N ASP A 470 -2.21 10.87 15.62
CA ASP A 470 -3.55 10.85 16.23
C ASP A 470 -4.58 10.10 15.36
N ASP A 471 -4.48 10.20 14.04
CA ASP A 471 -5.32 9.44 13.12
C ASP A 471 -4.92 7.95 13.12
N VAL A 472 -3.63 7.63 13.18
CA VAL A 472 -3.14 6.24 13.26
C VAL A 472 -3.53 5.57 14.58
N LYS A 473 -3.50 6.30 15.71
CA LYS A 473 -4.03 5.82 17.00
C LYS A 473 -5.52 5.48 16.93
N ASN A 474 -6.31 6.36 16.31
CA ASN A 474 -7.73 6.09 16.08
C ASN A 474 -7.94 4.81 15.26
N ASN A 475 -7.12 4.59 14.23
CA ASN A 475 -7.18 3.41 13.38
C ASN A 475 -6.82 2.13 14.15
N ALA A 476 -5.79 2.16 15.00
CA ALA A 476 -5.40 1.03 15.83
C ALA A 476 -6.50 0.64 16.82
N MET A 477 -7.10 1.62 17.51
CA MET A 477 -8.25 1.39 18.39
C MET A 477 -9.44 0.81 17.64
N LEU A 478 -9.85 1.43 16.53
CA LEU A 478 -10.98 0.98 15.73
C LEU A 478 -10.76 -0.45 15.22
N THR A 479 -9.58 -0.74 14.68
CA THR A 479 -9.24 -2.07 14.15
C THR A 479 -9.27 -3.11 15.27
N ALA A 480 -8.67 -2.84 16.43
CA ALA A 480 -8.72 -3.75 17.58
C ALA A 480 -10.16 -4.02 18.04
N MET A 481 -11.03 -2.99 18.06
CA MET A 481 -12.44 -3.14 18.42
C MET A 481 -13.21 -3.98 17.40
N LEU A 482 -13.02 -3.73 16.10
CA LEU A 482 -13.68 -4.52 15.04
C LEU A 482 -13.25 -5.99 15.09
N VAL A 483 -11.95 -6.25 15.30
CA VAL A 483 -11.41 -7.62 15.45
C VAL A 483 -12.01 -8.30 16.68
N TYR A 484 -12.03 -7.61 17.84
CA TYR A 484 -12.64 -8.13 19.05
C TYR A 484 -14.13 -8.49 18.83
N MET A 485 -14.92 -7.58 18.25
CA MET A 485 -16.34 -7.80 17.99
C MET A 485 -16.58 -8.93 16.98
N ALA A 486 -15.77 -9.03 15.94
CA ALA A 486 -15.85 -10.13 14.98
C ALA A 486 -15.45 -11.49 15.59
N CYS A 487 -14.49 -11.50 16.53
CA CYS A 487 -14.11 -12.70 17.29
C CYS A 487 -15.25 -13.18 18.21
N GLU A 488 -15.93 -12.27 18.91
CA GLU A 488 -16.99 -12.59 19.86
C GLU A 488 -18.33 -12.92 19.21
N ASP A 489 -18.56 -12.52 17.96
CA ASP A 489 -19.82 -12.80 17.28
C ASP A 489 -20.12 -14.30 17.21
N ASN A 490 -21.28 -14.70 17.74
CA ASN A 490 -21.69 -16.10 17.70
C ASN A 490 -22.02 -16.60 16.29
N ALA A 491 -22.48 -15.70 15.43
CA ALA A 491 -22.79 -15.99 14.03
C ALA A 491 -21.54 -16.03 13.18
N THR A 492 -21.48 -16.96 12.22
CA THR A 492 -20.45 -17.00 11.19
C THR A 492 -20.87 -16.10 10.04
N PHE A 493 -19.94 -15.29 9.52
CA PHE A 493 -20.20 -14.38 8.42
C PHE A 493 -20.58 -15.15 7.14
N PRO A 494 -21.79 -14.93 6.56
CA PRO A 494 -22.20 -15.62 5.34
C PRO A 494 -21.48 -15.07 4.12
N ARG A 495 -21.19 -15.93 3.14
CA ARG A 495 -20.47 -15.57 1.91
C ARG A 495 -21.39 -15.27 0.72
N ASP A 496 -22.69 -15.08 0.99
CA ASP A 496 -23.67 -14.77 -0.03
C ASP A 496 -23.34 -13.44 -0.72
N LYS A 497 -23.31 -13.49 -2.05
CA LYS A 497 -23.07 -12.33 -2.89
C LYS A 497 -24.35 -11.52 -3.06
N ALA A 498 -24.21 -10.20 -3.04
CA ALA A 498 -25.34 -9.31 -3.24
C ALA A 498 -25.86 -9.37 -4.69
N THR A 499 -27.16 -9.18 -4.82
CA THR A 499 -27.83 -9.01 -6.12
C THR A 499 -27.99 -7.51 -6.39
N LEU A 500 -27.65 -7.08 -7.58
CA LEU A 500 -27.85 -5.70 -8.04
C LEU A 500 -29.35 -5.38 -8.16
N PRO A 501 -29.75 -4.07 -8.17
CA PRO A 501 -31.16 -3.68 -8.32
C PRO A 501 -31.87 -4.23 -9.56
N ASN A 502 -31.11 -4.55 -10.62
CA ASN A 502 -31.62 -5.18 -11.85
C ASN A 502 -31.78 -6.71 -11.75
N GLY A 503 -31.62 -7.31 -10.56
CA GLY A 503 -31.73 -8.74 -10.33
C GLY A 503 -30.51 -9.58 -10.74
N GLN A 504 -29.46 -8.96 -11.30
CA GLN A 504 -28.23 -9.66 -11.68
C GLN A 504 -27.27 -9.76 -10.48
N PRO A 505 -26.46 -10.83 -10.39
CA PRO A 505 -25.38 -10.88 -9.41
C PRO A 505 -24.39 -9.72 -9.61
N ALA A 506 -23.88 -9.15 -8.53
CA ALA A 506 -22.75 -8.21 -8.61
C ALA A 506 -21.59 -8.88 -9.35
N LYS A 507 -20.93 -8.13 -10.26
CA LYS A 507 -19.74 -8.64 -10.95
C LYS A 507 -18.62 -8.86 -9.92
N TRP A 508 -18.31 -10.10 -9.67
CA TRP A 508 -17.27 -10.49 -8.72
C TRP A 508 -15.90 -10.52 -9.42
N PRO A 509 -14.81 -10.04 -8.79
CA PRO A 509 -13.49 -10.13 -9.38
C PRO A 509 -13.06 -11.58 -9.54
N THR A 510 -12.27 -11.85 -10.58
CA THR A 510 -11.65 -13.15 -10.78
C THR A 510 -10.38 -13.24 -9.95
N GLN A 511 -10.15 -14.41 -9.33
CA GLN A 511 -8.88 -14.68 -8.65
C GLN A 511 -7.71 -14.54 -9.62
N VAL A 512 -6.69 -13.81 -9.22
CA VAL A 512 -5.41 -13.69 -9.92
C VAL A 512 -4.36 -14.46 -9.13
N LYS A 513 -3.58 -15.30 -9.81
CA LYS A 513 -2.50 -16.07 -9.18
C LYS A 513 -1.34 -15.20 -8.75
N ALA A 514 -0.66 -15.61 -7.69
CA ALA A 514 0.59 -14.98 -7.25
C ALA A 514 1.69 -15.14 -8.30
N MET A 515 2.42 -14.07 -8.59
CA MET A 515 3.68 -14.15 -9.30
C MET A 515 4.78 -14.52 -8.30
N ARG A 516 5.10 -15.80 -8.24
CA ARG A 516 6.04 -16.32 -7.25
C ARG A 516 7.51 -16.11 -7.61
N MET A 517 7.76 -15.71 -8.84
CA MET A 517 9.09 -15.34 -9.33
C MET A 517 8.98 -13.99 -10.03
N GLY A 518 9.66 -13.00 -9.50
CA GLY A 518 9.71 -11.66 -10.09
C GLY A 518 10.31 -11.64 -11.47
N PRO A 519 10.14 -10.56 -12.24
CA PRO A 519 10.66 -10.48 -13.59
C PRO A 519 12.18 -10.66 -13.54
N ILE A 520 12.62 -11.83 -13.96
CA ILE A 520 13.98 -12.04 -14.43
C ILE A 520 14.15 -11.06 -15.59
N ALA A 521 15.32 -10.41 -15.69
CA ALA A 521 15.62 -9.50 -16.80
C ALA A 521 15.11 -10.09 -18.12
N PRO A 522 14.52 -9.30 -19.03
CA PRO A 522 13.99 -9.84 -20.27
C PRO A 522 15.09 -10.66 -20.94
N THR A 523 14.87 -11.97 -21.01
CA THR A 523 15.63 -12.82 -21.90
C THR A 523 15.42 -12.30 -23.32
N ASN A 524 16.50 -12.04 -24.00
CA ASN A 524 16.64 -11.40 -25.32
C ASN A 524 15.55 -11.69 -26.32
#